data_f03f11473d19ad08ec30c571d4624cbe
#
_entry.id   f03f11473d19ad08ec30c571d4624cbe
#
_cell.length_a   1.000
_cell.length_b   1.000
_cell.length_c   1.000
_cell.angle_alpha   90.00
_cell.angle_beta   90.00
_cell.angle_gamma   90.00
#
_symmetry.space_group_name_H-M   'P 1'
#
loop_
_entity.id
_entity.type
_entity.pdbx_description
1 polymer ?
#
loop_
_entity_poly.entity_id
_entity_poly.type
_entity_poly.pdbx_seq_one_letter_code
_entity_poly.pdbx_strand_id
1 'polypeptide(L)'
;MAHVAIMIRIIPSENRNMYFRMIQDSNTTFKVEMGRVGAAPYIRYYPISVWDKMYQKKISEGYQDKTELMDVHSSYTYKEIEDDSVRELISFLQQESSMAIKSNYSVSVSEVSPQMITQAEDILNQFSNDPLKDNSLLEQLFALLPRKMKNVADYLLPADADPEQIQNVIDRETDLLRMMETQMQALPSNDSKEKTLLEEWKLSITPVNDEKELRQIKRHM
;
A
#
# COMPACT_ATOMS: atom_id res chain seq x y z
N MET A 1 -18.46 16.54 -1.94
CA MET A 1 -17.63 15.30 -2.06
C MET A 1 -18.59 14.12 -1.97
N ALA A 2 -18.35 13.05 -2.71
CA ALA A 2 -19.16 11.83 -2.56
C ALA A 2 -18.85 11.22 -1.17
N HIS A 3 -19.90 10.83 -0.43
CA HIS A 3 -19.70 10.12 0.84
C HIS A 3 -19.18 8.70 0.56
N VAL A 4 -18.05 8.35 1.13
CA VAL A 4 -17.39 7.04 0.97
C VAL A 4 -17.08 6.47 2.34
N ALA A 5 -17.21 5.16 2.51
CA ALA A 5 -16.71 4.42 3.66
C ALA A 5 -16.03 3.14 3.18
N ILE A 6 -14.81 2.90 3.66
CA ILE A 6 -14.00 1.72 3.32
C ILE A 6 -13.66 0.97 4.59
N MET A 7 -14.02 -0.30 4.65
CA MET A 7 -13.87 -1.13 5.83
C MET A 7 -13.21 -2.46 5.48
N ILE A 8 -12.27 -2.90 6.30
CA ILE A 8 -11.50 -4.14 6.11
C ILE A 8 -11.72 -5.05 7.33
N ARG A 9 -11.79 -6.36 7.08
CA ARG A 9 -11.83 -7.38 8.12
C ARG A 9 -10.94 -8.56 7.75
N ILE A 10 -10.04 -8.94 8.67
CA ILE A 10 -9.19 -10.11 8.54
C ILE A 10 -9.54 -11.10 9.65
N ILE A 11 -9.71 -12.37 9.30
CA ILE A 11 -9.93 -13.47 10.26
C ILE A 11 -9.05 -14.63 9.78
N PRO A 12 -7.84 -14.78 10.34
CA PRO A 12 -6.88 -15.79 9.91
C PRO A 12 -7.40 -17.22 10.09
N SER A 13 -8.05 -17.50 11.22
CA SER A 13 -8.61 -18.82 11.54
C SER A 13 -9.66 -19.31 10.53
N GLU A 14 -10.31 -18.39 9.83
CA GLU A 14 -11.31 -18.68 8.80
C GLU A 14 -10.78 -18.44 7.38
N ASN A 15 -9.50 -18.15 7.23
CA ASN A 15 -8.88 -17.70 5.96
C ASN A 15 -9.67 -16.58 5.29
N ARG A 16 -10.20 -15.62 6.06
CA ARG A 16 -10.97 -14.49 5.55
C ARG A 16 -10.14 -13.21 5.55
N ASN A 17 -10.08 -12.59 4.37
CA ASN A 17 -9.54 -11.26 4.15
C ASN A 17 -10.54 -10.50 3.28
N MET A 18 -11.42 -9.74 3.92
CA MET A 18 -12.63 -9.19 3.31
C MET A 18 -12.63 -7.67 3.36
N TYR A 19 -13.12 -7.05 2.28
CA TYR A 19 -13.40 -5.62 2.26
C TYR A 19 -14.88 -5.34 2.06
N PHE A 20 -15.30 -4.17 2.50
CA PHE A 20 -16.63 -3.64 2.35
C PHE A 20 -16.53 -2.12 2.08
N ARG A 21 -16.89 -1.69 0.88
CA ARG A 21 -16.79 -0.30 0.45
C ARG A 21 -18.19 0.22 0.14
N MET A 22 -18.56 1.35 0.75
CA MET A 22 -19.79 2.05 0.51
C MET A 22 -19.47 3.35 -0.23
N ILE A 23 -20.16 3.63 -1.34
CA ILE A 23 -19.92 4.81 -2.18
C ILE A 23 -21.26 5.45 -2.50
N GLN A 24 -21.45 6.68 -2.07
CA GLN A 24 -22.66 7.43 -2.46
C GLN A 24 -22.69 7.67 -3.95
N ASP A 25 -23.71 7.13 -4.61
CA ASP A 25 -23.90 7.19 -6.06
C ASP A 25 -24.79 8.39 -6.44
N SER A 26 -25.77 8.69 -5.60
CA SER A 26 -26.67 9.84 -5.75
C SER A 26 -27.17 10.35 -4.39
N ASN A 27 -28.04 11.35 -4.41
CA ASN A 27 -28.69 11.83 -3.19
C ASN A 27 -29.63 10.81 -2.54
N THR A 28 -30.02 9.77 -3.25
CA THR A 28 -31.02 8.77 -2.82
C THR A 28 -30.48 7.37 -2.70
N THR A 29 -29.32 7.07 -3.31
CA THR A 29 -28.74 5.73 -3.38
C THR A 29 -27.24 5.72 -3.12
N PHE A 30 -26.75 4.59 -2.64
CA PHE A 30 -25.33 4.29 -2.59
C PHE A 30 -25.04 2.88 -3.10
N LYS A 31 -23.85 2.72 -3.65
CA LYS A 31 -23.28 1.47 -4.12
C LYS A 31 -22.48 0.82 -2.99
N VAL A 32 -22.60 -0.49 -2.84
CA VAL A 32 -21.76 -1.32 -2.00
C VAL A 32 -20.95 -2.24 -2.87
N GLU A 33 -19.64 -2.24 -2.67
CA GLU A 33 -18.71 -3.19 -3.23
C GLU A 33 -18.14 -4.04 -2.09
N MET A 34 -18.22 -5.36 -2.20
CA MET A 34 -17.77 -6.26 -1.14
C MET A 34 -17.17 -7.53 -1.73
N GLY A 35 -16.25 -8.12 -1.00
CA GLY A 35 -15.62 -9.36 -1.40
C GLY A 35 -14.33 -9.65 -0.66
N ARG A 36 -13.59 -10.62 -1.17
CA ARG A 36 -12.23 -10.88 -0.73
C ARG A 36 -11.29 -9.82 -1.31
N VAL A 37 -10.35 -9.33 -0.51
CA VAL A 37 -9.32 -8.41 -0.95
C VAL A 37 -8.56 -9.02 -2.15
N GLY A 38 -8.48 -8.27 -3.25
CA GLY A 38 -7.84 -8.72 -4.49
C GLY A 38 -8.72 -9.54 -5.43
N ALA A 39 -9.97 -9.84 -5.07
CA ALA A 39 -10.94 -10.49 -5.95
C ALA A 39 -11.93 -9.48 -6.56
N ALA A 40 -12.63 -9.92 -7.61
CA ALA A 40 -13.69 -9.11 -8.20
C ALA A 40 -14.79 -8.81 -7.19
N PRO A 41 -15.29 -7.56 -7.13
CA PRO A 41 -16.30 -7.17 -6.17
C PRO A 41 -17.68 -7.77 -6.48
N TYR A 42 -18.40 -8.10 -5.43
CA TYR A 42 -19.84 -8.24 -5.50
C TYR A 42 -20.48 -6.87 -5.28
N ILE A 43 -21.29 -6.39 -6.21
CA ILE A 43 -21.86 -5.03 -6.22
C ILE A 43 -23.35 -5.07 -5.92
N ARG A 44 -23.80 -4.20 -5.02
CA ARG A 44 -25.22 -3.95 -4.71
C ARG A 44 -25.49 -2.46 -4.53
N TYR A 45 -26.73 -2.06 -4.81
CA TYR A 45 -27.24 -0.71 -4.59
C TYR A 45 -28.28 -0.70 -3.48
N TYR A 46 -28.25 0.33 -2.65
CA TYR A 46 -29.14 0.51 -1.50
C TYR A 46 -29.64 1.95 -1.41
N PRO A 47 -30.83 2.17 -0.81
CA PRO A 47 -31.29 3.51 -0.47
C PRO A 47 -30.37 4.18 0.53
N ILE A 48 -30.08 5.48 0.36
CA ILE A 48 -29.21 6.24 1.25
C ILE A 48 -29.68 6.21 2.73
N SER A 49 -30.98 6.08 2.95
CA SER A 49 -31.60 6.01 4.29
C SER A 49 -31.12 4.83 5.15
N VAL A 50 -30.50 3.81 4.56
CA VAL A 50 -29.97 2.66 5.30
C VAL A 50 -28.44 2.71 5.49
N TRP A 51 -27.79 3.81 5.07
CA TRP A 51 -26.34 3.99 5.15
C TRP A 51 -25.81 3.76 6.56
N ASP A 52 -26.25 4.57 7.52
CA ASP A 52 -25.74 4.52 8.91
C ASP A 52 -25.98 3.15 9.56
N LYS A 53 -27.17 2.58 9.35
CA LYS A 53 -27.49 1.24 9.86
C LYS A 53 -26.56 0.18 9.30
N MET A 54 -26.23 0.26 8.02
CA MET A 54 -25.31 -0.70 7.37
C MET A 54 -23.90 -0.51 7.85
N TYR A 55 -23.42 0.73 7.96
CA TYR A 55 -22.11 1.08 8.49
C TYR A 55 -21.95 0.52 9.92
N GLN A 56 -22.84 0.88 10.84
CA GLN A 56 -22.78 0.41 12.23
C GLN A 56 -22.82 -1.12 12.34
N LYS A 57 -23.62 -1.77 11.50
CA LYS A 57 -23.65 -3.23 11.43
C LYS A 57 -22.29 -3.80 11.04
N LYS A 58 -21.58 -3.20 10.07
CA LYS A 58 -20.26 -3.68 9.66
C LYS A 58 -19.21 -3.47 10.73
N ILE A 59 -19.22 -2.34 11.43
CA ILE A 59 -18.35 -2.11 12.59
C ILE A 59 -18.63 -3.17 13.68
N SER A 60 -19.88 -3.45 13.99
CA SER A 60 -20.24 -4.50 14.98
C SER A 60 -19.87 -5.92 14.54
N GLU A 61 -19.77 -6.17 13.24
CA GLU A 61 -19.26 -7.43 12.68
C GLU A 61 -17.71 -7.53 12.74
N GLY A 62 -17.01 -6.51 13.25
CA GLY A 62 -15.55 -6.48 13.42
C GLY A 62 -14.79 -5.95 12.19
N TYR A 63 -15.46 -5.25 11.27
CA TYR A 63 -14.76 -4.50 10.24
C TYR A 63 -14.11 -3.25 10.86
N GLN A 64 -12.90 -2.93 10.43
CA GLN A 64 -12.18 -1.72 10.78
C GLN A 64 -12.39 -0.66 9.70
N ASP A 65 -12.81 0.54 10.07
CA ASP A 65 -12.90 1.69 9.15
C ASP A 65 -11.51 2.22 8.80
N LYS A 66 -11.27 2.39 7.51
CA LYS A 66 -10.02 2.93 6.93
C LYS A 66 -10.28 4.14 6.01
N THR A 67 -11.48 4.69 6.06
CA THR A 67 -11.93 5.78 5.17
C THR A 67 -11.05 7.02 5.27
N GLU A 68 -10.75 7.48 6.49
CA GLU A 68 -9.97 8.70 6.72
C GLU A 68 -8.53 8.60 6.21
N LEU A 69 -7.99 7.37 6.13
CA LEU A 69 -6.62 7.14 5.69
C LEU A 69 -6.47 7.17 4.15
N MET A 70 -7.58 6.99 3.42
CA MET A 70 -7.59 6.91 1.96
C MET A 70 -7.98 8.23 1.26
N ASP A 71 -8.41 9.25 2.00
CA ASP A 71 -8.92 10.51 1.44
C ASP A 71 -7.84 11.56 1.10
N VAL A 72 -6.57 11.26 1.29
CA VAL A 72 -5.50 12.23 1.07
C VAL A 72 -4.90 12.08 -0.33
N HIS A 73 -5.45 12.81 -1.28
CA HIS A 73 -4.81 13.02 -2.58
C HIS A 73 -3.62 14.00 -2.42
N SER A 74 -2.42 13.48 -2.28
CA SER A 74 -1.22 14.27 -2.50
C SER A 74 -0.91 14.31 -4.00
N SER A 75 -0.81 15.52 -4.54
CA SER A 75 -0.41 15.74 -5.93
C SER A 75 1.07 16.12 -5.97
N TYR A 76 1.90 15.37 -6.68
CA TYR A 76 3.34 15.62 -6.84
C TYR A 76 3.65 16.17 -8.24
N THR A 77 4.61 17.11 -8.35
CA THR A 77 5.09 17.62 -9.65
C THR A 77 6.44 17.00 -10.00
N TYR A 78 6.55 16.50 -11.22
CA TYR A 78 7.83 16.00 -11.75
C TYR A 78 8.69 17.14 -12.23
N LYS A 79 10.01 17.03 -11.97
CA LYS A 79 11.02 17.71 -12.75
C LYS A 79 11.35 16.86 -13.97
N GLU A 80 11.39 17.48 -15.14
CA GLU A 80 11.77 16.78 -16.37
C GLU A 80 13.22 16.30 -16.26
N ILE A 81 13.44 15.00 -16.48
CA ILE A 81 14.77 14.40 -16.46
C ILE A 81 15.36 14.55 -17.86
N GLU A 82 16.42 15.35 -18.00
CA GLU A 82 17.03 15.68 -19.28
C GLU A 82 17.84 14.50 -19.87
N ASP A 83 18.46 13.67 -19.01
CA ASP A 83 19.26 12.51 -19.45
C ASP A 83 18.35 11.31 -19.78
N ASP A 84 18.41 10.87 -21.04
CA ASP A 84 17.57 9.76 -21.53
C ASP A 84 17.88 8.43 -20.82
N SER A 85 19.14 8.15 -20.51
CA SER A 85 19.54 6.90 -19.83
C SER A 85 19.03 6.87 -18.40
N VAL A 86 19.06 8.01 -17.70
CA VAL A 86 18.50 8.16 -16.36
C VAL A 86 16.98 8.03 -16.40
N ARG A 87 16.32 8.62 -17.39
CA ARG A 87 14.87 8.52 -17.59
C ARG A 87 14.43 7.07 -17.84
N GLU A 88 15.16 6.33 -18.68
CA GLU A 88 14.89 4.91 -18.95
C GLU A 88 15.05 4.06 -17.68
N LEU A 89 16.11 4.26 -16.90
CA LEU A 89 16.34 3.55 -15.64
C LEU A 89 15.22 3.82 -14.65
N ILE A 90 14.84 5.09 -14.45
CA ILE A 90 13.76 5.47 -13.55
C ILE A 90 12.44 4.86 -14.01
N SER A 91 12.14 4.91 -15.30
CA SER A 91 10.93 4.32 -15.86
C SER A 91 10.88 2.81 -15.64
N PHE A 92 12.01 2.12 -15.81
CA PHE A 92 12.13 0.69 -15.51
C PHE A 92 11.88 0.40 -14.02
N LEU A 93 12.54 1.11 -13.11
CA LEU A 93 12.39 0.92 -11.67
C LEU A 93 10.95 1.23 -11.20
N GLN A 94 10.31 2.25 -11.76
CA GLN A 94 8.90 2.57 -11.50
C GLN A 94 7.97 1.45 -11.98
N GLN A 95 8.25 0.87 -13.14
CA GLN A 95 7.47 -0.24 -13.68
C GLN A 95 7.59 -1.48 -12.79
N GLU A 96 8.80 -1.86 -12.39
CA GLU A 96 9.05 -3.01 -11.49
C GLU A 96 8.38 -2.81 -10.12
N SER A 97 8.55 -1.63 -9.51
CA SER A 97 7.90 -1.28 -8.25
C SER A 97 6.37 -1.30 -8.37
N SER A 98 5.83 -0.77 -9.47
CA SER A 98 4.38 -0.80 -9.73
C SER A 98 3.85 -2.23 -9.90
N MET A 99 4.61 -3.12 -10.57
CA MET A 99 4.26 -4.53 -10.70
C MET A 99 4.30 -5.24 -9.33
N ALA A 100 5.33 -5.00 -8.53
CA ALA A 100 5.45 -5.56 -7.19
C ALA A 100 4.29 -5.11 -6.29
N ILE A 101 3.94 -3.82 -6.28
CA ILE A 101 2.80 -3.29 -5.52
C ILE A 101 1.49 -3.93 -6.01
N LYS A 102 1.22 -3.91 -7.31
CA LYS A 102 0.00 -4.48 -7.89
C LYS A 102 -0.16 -5.98 -7.65
N SER A 103 0.94 -6.74 -7.56
CA SER A 103 0.89 -8.18 -7.27
C SER A 103 0.59 -8.45 -5.79
N ASN A 104 1.04 -7.59 -4.88
CA ASN A 104 0.95 -7.79 -3.44
C ASN A 104 -0.27 -7.12 -2.79
N TYR A 105 -0.70 -5.96 -3.30
CA TYR A 105 -1.75 -5.16 -2.67
C TYR A 105 -2.99 -5.01 -3.58
N SER A 106 -4.16 -4.84 -2.98
CA SER A 106 -5.40 -4.54 -3.70
C SER A 106 -5.68 -3.05 -3.83
N VAL A 107 -4.97 -2.23 -3.08
CA VAL A 107 -5.00 -0.77 -3.18
C VAL A 107 -4.02 -0.31 -4.25
N SER A 108 -4.38 0.73 -4.98
CA SER A 108 -3.44 1.45 -5.84
C SER A 108 -2.61 2.43 -5.01
N VAL A 109 -1.44 2.81 -5.51
CA VAL A 109 -0.59 3.81 -4.84
C VAL A 109 -1.32 5.15 -4.61
N SER A 110 -2.22 5.53 -5.52
CA SER A 110 -3.06 6.73 -5.38
C SER A 110 -4.11 6.67 -4.25
N GLU A 111 -4.38 5.48 -3.72
CA GLU A 111 -5.29 5.27 -2.60
C GLU A 111 -4.55 5.17 -1.25
N VAL A 112 -3.22 5.16 -1.26
CA VAL A 112 -2.37 5.10 -0.07
C VAL A 112 -1.95 6.52 0.33
N SER A 113 -2.18 6.90 1.57
CA SER A 113 -1.73 8.19 2.10
C SER A 113 -0.37 8.09 2.80
N PRO A 114 0.39 9.19 2.92
CA PRO A 114 1.61 9.21 3.73
C PRO A 114 1.39 8.76 5.18
N GLN A 115 0.23 9.07 5.75
CA GLN A 115 -0.15 8.63 7.09
C GLN A 115 -0.29 7.11 7.20
N MET A 116 -0.80 6.44 6.14
CA MET A 116 -0.87 4.98 6.10
C MET A 116 0.54 4.37 6.11
N ILE A 117 1.48 4.95 5.38
CA ILE A 117 2.89 4.48 5.38
C ILE A 117 3.50 4.65 6.77
N THR A 118 3.40 5.84 7.38
CA THR A 118 3.92 6.08 8.74
C THR A 118 3.30 5.11 9.76
N GLN A 119 1.99 4.90 9.72
CA GLN A 119 1.34 3.93 10.62
C GLN A 119 1.79 2.48 10.36
N ALA A 120 2.05 2.11 9.11
CA ALA A 120 2.56 0.79 8.77
C ALA A 120 3.99 0.59 9.30
N GLU A 121 4.85 1.60 9.18
CA GLU A 121 6.19 1.60 9.77
C GLU A 121 6.13 1.50 11.31
N ASP A 122 5.25 2.26 11.95
CA ASP A 122 5.04 2.21 13.40
C ASP A 122 4.59 0.80 13.85
N ILE A 123 3.76 0.11 13.06
CA ILE A 123 3.37 -1.27 13.34
C ILE A 123 4.59 -2.19 13.24
N LEU A 124 5.40 -2.10 12.18
CA LEU A 124 6.59 -2.93 12.01
C LEU A 124 7.63 -2.69 13.12
N ASN A 125 7.78 -1.46 13.58
CA ASN A 125 8.69 -1.10 14.69
C ASN A 125 8.26 -1.68 16.06
N GLN A 126 7.03 -2.19 16.19
CA GLN A 126 6.53 -2.80 17.44
C GLN A 126 6.77 -4.30 17.53
N PHE A 127 7.34 -4.93 16.49
CA PHE A 127 7.67 -6.36 16.52
C PHE A 127 8.65 -6.68 17.65
N SER A 128 8.40 -7.75 18.36
CA SER A 128 9.06 -8.06 19.64
C SER A 128 9.67 -9.46 19.72
N ASN A 129 9.78 -10.18 18.59
CA ASN A 129 10.18 -11.57 18.52
C ASN A 129 9.25 -12.53 19.30
N ASP A 130 7.97 -12.17 19.39
CA ASP A 130 6.88 -13.00 19.91
C ASP A 130 5.90 -13.29 18.77
N PRO A 131 5.93 -14.48 18.16
CA PRO A 131 5.12 -14.79 17.00
C PRO A 131 3.60 -14.56 17.18
N LEU A 132 3.07 -14.76 18.39
CA LEU A 132 1.65 -14.53 18.66
C LEU A 132 1.29 -13.05 18.64
N LYS A 133 2.14 -12.24 19.25
CA LYS A 133 1.97 -10.80 19.31
C LYS A 133 2.26 -10.17 17.94
N ASP A 134 3.32 -10.62 17.29
CA ASP A 134 3.75 -10.12 15.99
C ASP A 134 2.74 -10.48 14.89
N ASN A 135 2.05 -11.62 14.98
CA ASN A 135 0.92 -11.95 14.10
C ASN A 135 -0.26 -10.99 14.26
N SER A 136 -0.55 -10.54 15.48
CA SER A 136 -1.56 -9.51 15.71
C SER A 136 -1.18 -8.17 15.06
N LEU A 137 0.11 -7.84 15.04
CA LEU A 137 0.63 -6.66 14.33
C LEU A 137 0.55 -6.83 12.81
N LEU A 138 0.84 -8.03 12.28
CA LEU A 138 0.66 -8.34 10.86
C LEU A 138 -0.81 -8.21 10.43
N GLU A 139 -1.76 -8.67 11.24
CA GLU A 139 -3.19 -8.49 10.96
C GLU A 139 -3.57 -7.00 10.89
N GLN A 140 -3.04 -6.18 11.79
CA GLN A 140 -3.25 -4.73 11.76
C GLN A 140 -2.63 -4.10 10.51
N LEU A 141 -1.41 -4.49 10.13
CA LEU A 141 -0.74 -4.03 8.92
C LEU A 141 -1.55 -4.37 7.67
N PHE A 142 -2.04 -5.62 7.56
CA PHE A 142 -2.83 -6.06 6.40
C PHE A 142 -4.25 -5.46 6.38
N ALA A 143 -4.77 -5.02 7.52
CA ALA A 143 -6.01 -4.25 7.57
C ALA A 143 -5.79 -2.79 7.18
N LEU A 144 -4.61 -2.24 7.45
CA LEU A 144 -4.22 -0.88 7.07
C LEU A 144 -3.91 -0.81 5.57
N LEU A 145 -3.10 -1.74 5.07
CA LEU A 145 -2.72 -1.89 3.66
C LEU A 145 -3.23 -3.23 3.13
N PRO A 146 -4.43 -3.28 2.53
CA PRO A 146 -5.10 -4.51 2.14
C PRO A 146 -4.28 -5.34 1.16
N ARG A 147 -3.73 -6.45 1.64
CA ARG A 147 -2.87 -7.34 0.89
C ARG A 147 -3.65 -8.42 0.15
N LYS A 148 -3.24 -8.73 -1.06
CA LYS A 148 -3.79 -9.86 -1.83
C LYS A 148 -3.25 -11.16 -1.25
N MET A 149 -4.08 -11.91 -0.55
CA MET A 149 -3.71 -13.16 0.09
C MET A 149 -4.60 -14.29 -0.42
N LYS A 150 -4.00 -15.31 -1.02
CA LYS A 150 -4.73 -16.53 -1.39
C LYS A 150 -5.11 -17.34 -0.15
N ASN A 151 -4.16 -17.49 0.76
CA ASN A 151 -4.34 -18.10 2.07
C ASN A 151 -3.70 -17.16 3.11
N VAL A 152 -4.46 -16.73 4.12
CA VAL A 152 -3.98 -15.77 5.12
C VAL A 152 -2.84 -16.34 5.96
N ALA A 153 -2.89 -17.64 6.27
CA ALA A 153 -1.86 -18.30 7.07
C ALA A 153 -0.45 -18.25 6.45
N ASP A 154 -0.35 -18.18 5.11
CA ASP A 154 0.94 -18.11 4.41
C ASP A 154 1.67 -16.75 4.61
N TYR A 155 0.97 -15.77 5.17
CA TYR A 155 1.47 -14.42 5.45
C TYR A 155 1.72 -14.16 6.94
N LEU A 156 1.41 -15.14 7.79
CA LEU A 156 1.61 -15.08 9.23
C LEU A 156 2.85 -15.88 9.64
N LEU A 157 3.39 -15.55 10.80
CA LEU A 157 4.49 -16.27 11.41
C LEU A 157 4.00 -17.61 11.97
N PRO A 158 4.74 -18.72 11.78
CA PRO A 158 4.48 -19.96 12.51
C PRO A 158 4.66 -19.73 14.02
N ALA A 159 3.99 -20.54 14.83
CA ALA A 159 4.02 -20.37 16.29
C ALA A 159 5.41 -20.56 16.90
N ASP A 160 6.29 -21.28 16.21
CA ASP A 160 7.67 -21.58 16.55
C ASP A 160 8.68 -20.80 15.70
N ALA A 161 8.25 -19.68 15.10
CA ALA A 161 9.12 -18.83 14.30
C ALA A 161 10.35 -18.36 15.09
N ASP A 162 11.50 -18.53 14.50
CA ASP A 162 12.75 -18.03 15.05
C ASP A 162 12.95 -16.53 14.73
N PRO A 163 13.91 -15.86 15.40
CA PRO A 163 14.17 -14.42 15.15
C PRO A 163 14.56 -14.09 13.70
N GLU A 164 15.21 -15.01 12.98
CA GLU A 164 15.59 -14.81 11.58
C GLU A 164 14.35 -14.81 10.67
N GLN A 165 13.40 -15.71 10.91
CA GLN A 165 12.14 -15.76 10.19
C GLN A 165 11.29 -14.49 10.43
N ILE A 166 11.28 -14.01 11.68
CA ILE A 166 10.59 -12.75 12.04
C ILE A 166 11.24 -11.56 11.31
N GLN A 167 12.58 -11.48 11.33
CA GLN A 167 13.32 -10.41 10.66
C GLN A 167 13.07 -10.44 9.14
N ASN A 168 13.06 -11.60 8.52
CA ASN A 168 12.77 -11.75 7.10
C ASN A 168 11.37 -11.23 6.73
N VAL A 169 10.38 -11.39 7.62
CA VAL A 169 9.04 -10.82 7.42
C VAL A 169 9.09 -9.29 7.53
N ILE A 170 9.77 -8.76 8.55
CA ILE A 170 9.92 -7.30 8.73
C ILE A 170 10.60 -6.68 7.51
N ASP A 171 11.71 -7.26 7.04
CA ASP A 171 12.48 -6.76 5.90
C ASP A 171 11.61 -6.75 4.63
N ARG A 172 10.90 -7.85 4.36
CA ARG A 172 9.99 -7.94 3.21
C ARG A 172 8.89 -6.90 3.23
N GLU A 173 8.23 -6.70 4.36
CA GLU A 173 7.15 -5.71 4.48
C GLU A 173 7.72 -4.28 4.40
N THR A 174 8.88 -4.04 5.00
CA THR A 174 9.58 -2.74 4.92
C THR A 174 9.95 -2.39 3.48
N ASP A 175 10.48 -3.35 2.72
CA ASP A 175 10.84 -3.11 1.32
C ASP A 175 9.61 -2.78 0.46
N LEU A 176 8.48 -3.46 0.71
CA LEU A 176 7.22 -3.15 0.03
C LEU A 176 6.68 -1.76 0.40
N LEU A 177 6.80 -1.33 1.66
CA LEU A 177 6.43 0.02 2.09
C LEU A 177 7.29 1.08 1.41
N ARG A 178 8.60 0.87 1.34
CA ARG A 178 9.53 1.77 0.64
C ARG A 178 9.20 1.88 -0.85
N MET A 179 8.84 0.77 -1.50
CA MET A 179 8.39 0.79 -2.89
C MET A 179 7.11 1.62 -3.06
N MET A 180 6.15 1.49 -2.14
CA MET A 180 4.93 2.31 -2.15
C MET A 180 5.25 3.80 -1.96
N GLU A 181 6.04 4.14 -0.96
CA GLU A 181 6.45 5.51 -0.66
C GLU A 181 7.13 6.14 -1.88
N THR A 182 8.08 5.44 -2.48
CA THR A 182 8.76 5.89 -3.70
C THR A 182 7.79 6.15 -4.86
N GLN A 183 6.81 5.26 -5.04
CA GLN A 183 5.79 5.43 -6.08
C GLN A 183 4.84 6.58 -5.78
N MET A 184 4.52 6.83 -4.50
CA MET A 184 3.70 7.98 -4.10
C MET A 184 4.41 9.30 -4.40
N GLN A 185 5.71 9.38 -4.12
CA GLN A 185 6.53 10.55 -4.42
C GLN A 185 6.69 10.77 -5.94
N ALA A 186 6.60 9.72 -6.73
CA ALA A 186 6.63 9.77 -8.18
C ALA A 186 5.28 10.18 -8.82
N LEU A 187 4.20 10.34 -8.05
CA LEU A 187 2.94 10.88 -8.57
C LEU A 187 3.02 12.41 -8.73
N PRO A 188 2.41 13.00 -9.77
CA PRO A 188 2.47 14.46 -9.99
C PRO A 188 1.88 15.23 -8.80
N SER A 189 2.62 16.20 -8.24
CA SER A 189 2.18 17.07 -7.16
C SER A 189 2.20 18.54 -7.58
N ASN A 190 1.29 19.35 -7.01
CA ASN A 190 1.25 20.80 -7.20
C ASN A 190 2.20 21.55 -6.26
N ASP A 191 2.96 20.87 -5.43
CA ASP A 191 3.84 21.50 -4.46
C ASP A 191 5.27 21.60 -5.00
N SER A 192 5.78 22.83 -5.10
CA SER A 192 7.01 23.20 -5.79
C SER A 192 8.32 22.84 -5.06
N LYS A 193 8.31 21.92 -4.12
CA LYS A 193 9.53 21.41 -3.48
C LYS A 193 10.06 20.20 -4.27
N GLU A 194 10.90 20.53 -5.21
CA GLU A 194 11.63 19.61 -6.09
C GLU A 194 12.58 18.71 -5.29
N LYS A 195 12.07 17.56 -4.85
CA LYS A 195 12.93 16.41 -4.57
C LYS A 195 12.96 15.55 -5.81
N THR A 196 14.12 15.34 -6.40
CA THR A 196 14.25 14.34 -7.46
C THR A 196 14.18 12.95 -6.82
N LEU A 197 13.51 12.00 -7.47
CA LEU A 197 13.40 10.59 -7.04
C LEU A 197 14.78 10.00 -6.67
N LEU A 198 15.81 10.42 -7.36
CA LEU A 198 17.20 10.00 -7.17
C LEU A 198 17.83 10.55 -5.88
N GLU A 199 17.47 11.77 -5.46
CA GLU A 199 17.92 12.34 -4.17
C GLU A 199 17.32 11.56 -2.99
N GLU A 200 16.06 11.14 -3.12
CA GLU A 200 15.39 10.34 -2.11
C GLU A 200 15.95 8.92 -2.03
N TRP A 201 16.31 8.34 -3.16
CA TRP A 201 17.03 7.05 -3.18
C TRP A 201 18.49 7.16 -2.76
N LYS A 202 18.94 8.36 -2.35
CA LYS A 202 20.35 8.63 -2.00
C LYS A 202 21.33 8.28 -3.13
N LEU A 203 20.84 8.29 -4.37
CA LEU A 203 21.69 8.12 -5.55
C LEU A 203 22.28 9.46 -5.90
N SER A 204 23.61 9.57 -5.82
CA SER A 204 24.34 10.75 -6.31
C SER A 204 24.36 10.72 -7.83
N ILE A 205 23.66 11.69 -8.46
CA ILE A 205 23.79 11.94 -9.90
C ILE A 205 24.99 12.84 -10.09
N THR A 206 26.15 12.25 -10.25
CA THR A 206 27.28 12.96 -10.84
C THR A 206 27.19 12.73 -12.33
N PRO A 207 27.19 13.80 -13.17
CA PRO A 207 27.24 13.61 -14.62
C PRO A 207 28.48 12.79 -14.96
N VAL A 208 28.28 11.56 -15.43
CA VAL A 208 29.38 10.72 -15.88
C VAL A 208 29.74 11.17 -17.27
N ASN A 209 30.72 12.07 -17.36
CA ASN A 209 31.23 12.60 -18.62
C ASN A 209 32.27 11.69 -19.29
N ASP A 210 32.58 10.53 -18.68
CA ASP A 210 33.56 9.58 -19.20
C ASP A 210 32.90 8.26 -19.61
N GLU A 211 33.04 7.89 -20.87
CA GLU A 211 32.57 6.63 -21.45
C GLU A 211 33.09 5.37 -20.69
N LYS A 212 34.25 5.47 -20.02
CA LYS A 212 34.81 4.36 -19.23
C LYS A 212 34.03 4.12 -17.94
N GLU A 213 33.62 5.19 -17.25
CA GLU A 213 32.82 5.08 -16.02
C GLU A 213 31.41 4.55 -16.35
N LEU A 214 30.79 4.99 -17.44
CA LEU A 214 29.51 4.46 -17.93
C LEU A 214 29.58 2.96 -18.22
N ARG A 215 30.70 2.47 -18.79
CA ARG A 215 30.91 1.04 -19.03
C ARG A 215 31.13 0.24 -17.74
N GLN A 216 31.71 0.84 -16.69
CA GLN A 216 31.85 0.20 -15.40
C GLN A 216 30.51 0.08 -14.69
N ILE A 217 29.69 1.11 -14.68
CA ILE A 217 28.33 1.09 -14.10
C ILE A 217 27.48 0.01 -14.79
N LYS A 218 27.48 -0.04 -16.13
CA LYS A 218 26.76 -1.07 -16.90
C LYS A 218 27.23 -2.52 -16.67
N ARG A 219 28.40 -2.74 -16.09
CA ARG A 219 28.91 -4.09 -15.76
C ARG A 219 28.49 -4.57 -14.38
N HIS A 220 28.02 -3.68 -13.51
CA HIS A 220 27.58 -3.97 -12.15
C HIS A 220 26.07 -3.90 -11.97
N MET A 221 25.32 -3.63 -13.04
CA MET A 221 23.86 -3.79 -13.15
C MET A 221 23.53 -5.12 -13.82
#